data_5404aba14bd8f603af3327f2f9b7ace7
#
_entry.id   5404aba14bd8f603af3327f2f9b7ace7
#
_cell.length_a   1.000
_cell.length_b   1.000
_cell.length_c   1.000
_cell.angle_alpha   90.00
_cell.angle_beta   90.00
_cell.angle_gamma   90.00
#
_symmetry.space_group_name_H-M   'P 1'
#
loop_
_entity.id
_entity.type
_entity.pdbx_description
1 polymer ?
#
loop_
_entity_poly.entity_id
_entity_poly.type
_entity_poly.pdbx_seq_one_letter_code
_entity_poly.pdbx_strand_id
1 'polypeptide(L)'
;MALTKLNLASGVTGTLPTSNYVQGKVLQLVKSTVTTSATETTSTTAVEIDSDLRCTLTPASASSKFMVQFFTTVKCYATENMAFGIYRKIGSGSFAKVNDGAGTEAFRQRNSDIMQLSTTLLVYDHPNTTDSVIYTPYFWCPSTGTVTINDNGMGSFTLATEVSS
;
A
#
# COMPACT_ATOMS: atom_id res chain seq x y z
N MET A 1 18.17 -6.00 -48.39
CA MET A 1 18.14 -4.85 -47.45
C MET A 1 18.84 -5.25 -46.15
N ALA A 2 20.01 -4.68 -45.87
CA ALA A 2 20.75 -5.01 -44.66
C ALA A 2 20.06 -4.31 -43.45
N LEU A 3 19.68 -5.07 -42.44
CA LEU A 3 19.20 -4.54 -41.16
C LEU A 3 20.37 -3.81 -40.45
N THR A 4 20.35 -2.51 -40.44
CA THR A 4 21.30 -1.71 -39.67
C THR A 4 21.06 -1.99 -38.20
N LYS A 5 22.01 -2.65 -37.53
CA LYS A 5 21.94 -2.83 -36.07
C LYS A 5 21.98 -1.45 -35.42
N LEU A 6 20.87 -1.04 -34.76
CA LEU A 6 20.83 0.17 -33.96
C LEU A 6 21.74 -0.04 -32.75
N ASN A 7 22.83 0.70 -32.67
CA ASN A 7 23.73 0.67 -31.53
C ASN A 7 23.14 1.54 -30.43
N LEU A 8 22.40 0.93 -29.51
CA LEU A 8 21.75 1.60 -28.38
C LEU A 8 22.71 2.22 -27.34
N ALA A 9 24.01 1.86 -27.42
CA ALA A 9 24.99 2.37 -26.44
C ALA A 9 25.46 3.81 -26.72
N SER A 10 25.25 4.34 -27.93
CA SER A 10 25.74 5.67 -28.32
C SER A 10 24.73 6.52 -29.10
N GLY A 11 23.51 6.09 -29.26
CA GLY A 11 22.59 6.69 -30.23
C GLY A 11 21.28 7.27 -29.67
N VAL A 12 20.99 7.19 -28.38
CA VAL A 12 19.75 7.77 -27.83
C VAL A 12 20.10 8.95 -26.94
N THR A 13 20.30 10.12 -27.54
CA THR A 13 20.28 11.40 -26.84
C THR A 13 18.88 11.99 -27.01
N GLY A 14 18.12 12.05 -25.91
CA GLY A 14 16.80 12.66 -25.87
C GLY A 14 15.74 11.78 -25.20
N THR A 15 14.64 12.40 -24.81
CA THR A 15 13.47 11.71 -24.28
C THR A 15 12.81 10.91 -25.39
N LEU A 16 12.58 9.62 -25.20
CA LEU A 16 11.77 8.82 -26.12
C LEU A 16 10.39 9.48 -26.25
N PRO A 17 9.83 9.60 -27.47
CA PRO A 17 8.49 10.11 -27.64
C PRO A 17 7.48 9.36 -26.76
N THR A 18 6.55 10.07 -26.16
CA THR A 18 5.50 9.48 -25.28
C THR A 18 4.69 8.39 -25.98
N SER A 19 4.59 8.41 -27.31
CA SER A 19 3.98 7.35 -28.12
C SER A 19 4.67 5.98 -28.02
N ASN A 20 5.91 5.93 -27.54
CA ASN A 20 6.68 4.70 -27.34
C ASN A 20 6.66 4.19 -25.90
N TYR A 21 5.94 4.87 -25.00
CA TYR A 21 5.73 4.38 -23.64
C TYR A 21 4.60 3.33 -23.66
N VAL A 22 4.95 2.12 -23.30
CA VAL A 22 3.95 1.08 -23.02
C VAL A 22 3.18 1.52 -21.78
N GLN A 23 1.85 1.58 -21.85
CA GLN A 23 0.99 1.80 -20.71
C GLN A 23 1.36 0.82 -19.59
N GLY A 24 1.34 1.29 -18.34
CA GLY A 24 1.69 0.46 -17.18
C GLY A 24 3.18 0.42 -16.85
N LYS A 25 4.01 1.31 -17.43
CA LYS A 25 5.42 1.42 -17.02
C LYS A 25 5.51 1.83 -15.55
N VAL A 26 6.29 1.08 -14.77
CA VAL A 26 6.63 1.47 -13.39
C VAL A 26 7.51 2.71 -13.45
N LEU A 27 7.04 3.80 -12.82
CA LEU A 27 7.72 5.08 -12.76
C LEU A 27 8.57 5.21 -11.50
N GLN A 28 8.01 4.78 -10.37
CA GLN A 28 8.73 4.71 -9.09
C GLN A 28 8.17 3.61 -8.20
N LEU A 29 8.97 3.18 -7.26
CA LEU A 29 8.62 2.20 -6.25
C LEU A 29 9.18 2.69 -4.91
N VAL A 30 8.32 2.83 -3.91
CA VAL A 30 8.69 3.27 -2.57
C VAL A 30 8.23 2.23 -1.58
N LYS A 31 9.17 1.78 -0.74
CA LYS A 31 8.90 0.89 0.38
C LYS A 31 9.06 1.65 1.68
N SER A 32 8.14 1.46 2.61
CA SER A 32 8.24 1.98 3.99
C SER A 32 9.37 1.32 4.76
N THR A 33 9.67 1.84 5.95
CA THR A 33 10.45 1.10 6.96
C THR A 33 9.75 -0.22 7.28
N VAL A 34 10.52 -1.24 7.65
CA VAL A 34 9.96 -2.49 8.16
C VAL A 34 9.81 -2.35 9.67
N THR A 35 8.58 -2.48 10.18
CA THR A 35 8.33 -2.51 11.62
C THR A 35 8.15 -3.95 12.08
N THR A 36 8.83 -4.31 13.16
CA THR A 36 8.76 -5.67 13.75
C THR A 36 8.08 -5.67 15.12
N SER A 37 7.80 -4.50 15.69
CA SER A 37 7.11 -4.37 16.95
C SER A 37 5.63 -4.74 16.81
N ALA A 38 5.11 -5.48 17.77
CA ALA A 38 3.68 -5.74 17.85
C ALA A 38 2.91 -4.43 18.08
N THR A 39 1.84 -4.26 17.33
CA THR A 39 0.92 -3.11 17.47
C THR A 39 -0.48 -3.63 17.69
N GLU A 40 -1.15 -3.12 18.73
CA GLU A 40 -2.47 -3.57 19.14
C GLU A 40 -3.50 -2.45 19.06
N THR A 41 -4.75 -2.83 18.84
CA THR A 41 -5.88 -1.91 18.97
C THR A 41 -7.13 -2.62 19.48
N THR A 42 -7.90 -1.88 20.29
CA THR A 42 -9.28 -2.20 20.68
C THR A 42 -10.27 -1.24 20.02
N SER A 43 -9.78 -0.30 19.22
CA SER A 43 -10.61 0.70 18.55
C SER A 43 -11.60 0.08 17.59
N THR A 44 -12.85 0.46 17.66
CA THR A 44 -13.89 0.11 16.68
C THR A 44 -13.86 1.01 15.44
N THR A 45 -13.06 2.07 15.47
CA THR A 45 -12.81 2.97 14.34
C THR A 45 -11.37 2.84 13.87
N ALA A 46 -11.15 3.10 12.58
CA ALA A 46 -9.83 2.96 11.96
C ALA A 46 -8.79 3.87 12.64
N VAL A 47 -7.66 3.27 13.04
CA VAL A 47 -6.49 3.97 13.59
C VAL A 47 -5.26 3.62 12.74
N GLU A 48 -4.35 4.58 12.58
CA GLU A 48 -3.09 4.32 11.89
C GLU A 48 -2.28 3.28 12.66
N ILE A 49 -1.69 2.33 11.94
CA ILE A 49 -0.91 1.26 12.57
C ILE A 49 0.40 1.82 13.12
N ASP A 50 1.18 2.47 12.26
CA ASP A 50 2.48 3.05 12.60
C ASP A 50 2.87 4.07 11.53
N SER A 51 3.45 5.20 11.95
CA SER A 51 3.96 6.22 11.03
C SER A 51 5.15 5.74 10.17
N ASP A 52 5.91 4.77 10.63
CA ASP A 52 7.02 4.16 9.91
C ASP A 52 6.57 3.32 8.71
N LEU A 53 5.28 2.95 8.67
CA LEU A 53 4.65 2.24 7.55
C LEU A 53 4.18 3.19 6.43
N ARG A 54 4.43 4.49 6.53
CA ARG A 54 4.06 5.45 5.49
C ARG A 54 4.96 5.34 4.28
N CYS A 55 4.34 5.34 3.10
CA CYS A 55 5.02 5.54 1.82
C CYS A 55 4.68 6.94 1.30
N THR A 56 5.70 7.80 1.15
CA THR A 56 5.55 9.14 0.62
C THR A 56 6.12 9.20 -0.78
N LEU A 57 5.31 9.66 -1.75
CA LEU A 57 5.70 9.81 -3.15
C LEU A 57 5.18 11.14 -3.70
N THR A 58 5.84 11.63 -4.75
CA THR A 58 5.31 12.73 -5.58
C THR A 58 4.98 12.14 -6.95
N PRO A 59 3.70 12.11 -7.37
CA PRO A 59 3.31 11.54 -8.64
C PRO A 59 4.00 12.24 -9.81
N ALA A 60 4.50 11.48 -10.77
CA ALA A 60 5.13 12.01 -11.98
C ALA A 60 4.10 12.71 -12.90
N SER A 61 2.83 12.33 -12.81
CA SER A 61 1.71 12.92 -13.55
C SER A 61 0.43 12.84 -12.73
N ALA A 62 -0.48 13.79 -12.95
CA ALA A 62 -1.83 13.72 -12.37
C ALA A 62 -2.63 12.51 -12.87
N SER A 63 -2.28 11.93 -14.02
CA SER A 63 -2.90 10.71 -14.54
C SER A 63 -2.24 9.41 -14.03
N SER A 64 -1.15 9.49 -13.27
CA SER A 64 -0.48 8.30 -12.71
C SER A 64 -1.42 7.49 -11.82
N LYS A 65 -1.25 6.18 -11.86
CA LYS A 65 -1.97 5.21 -11.02
C LYS A 65 -1.03 4.58 -10.02
N PHE A 66 -1.58 4.12 -8.92
CA PHE A 66 -0.81 3.52 -7.85
C PHE A 66 -1.35 2.15 -7.50
N MET A 67 -0.43 1.21 -7.32
CA MET A 67 -0.67 -0.06 -6.66
C MET A 67 -0.02 0.00 -5.29
N VAL A 68 -0.82 -0.10 -4.23
CA VAL A 68 -0.34 -0.03 -2.85
C VAL A 68 -0.59 -1.36 -2.16
N GLN A 69 0.47 -1.94 -1.61
CA GLN A 69 0.46 -3.23 -0.94
C GLN A 69 0.90 -3.04 0.51
N PHE A 70 0.17 -3.65 1.43
CA PHE A 70 0.55 -3.73 2.84
C PHE A 70 0.73 -5.19 3.21
N PHE A 71 1.93 -5.55 3.63
CA PHE A 71 2.32 -6.88 4.08
C PHE A 71 2.40 -6.90 5.59
N THR A 72 1.76 -7.88 6.24
CA THR A 72 1.77 -7.99 7.70
C THR A 72 1.46 -9.40 8.18
N THR A 73 1.69 -9.64 9.45
CA THR A 73 1.10 -10.76 10.20
C THR A 73 0.03 -10.24 11.11
N VAL A 74 -1.07 -10.95 11.19
CA VAL A 74 -2.23 -10.60 12.01
C VAL A 74 -2.50 -11.65 13.06
N LYS A 75 -2.98 -11.22 14.21
CA LYS A 75 -3.46 -12.08 15.29
C LYS A 75 -4.80 -11.57 15.78
N CYS A 76 -5.78 -12.46 15.76
CA CYS A 76 -7.10 -12.24 16.35
C CYS A 76 -7.35 -13.30 17.42
N TYR A 77 -7.92 -12.89 18.51
CA TYR A 77 -8.42 -13.81 19.55
C TYR A 77 -9.82 -14.31 19.21
N ALA A 78 -10.29 -15.26 19.99
CA ALA A 78 -11.58 -15.91 19.80
C ALA A 78 -12.73 -14.91 19.60
N THR A 79 -13.54 -15.12 18.56
CA THR A 79 -14.73 -14.33 18.22
C THR A 79 -14.48 -12.87 17.77
N GLU A 80 -13.24 -12.47 17.61
CA GLU A 80 -12.90 -11.10 17.20
C GLU A 80 -12.88 -10.95 15.67
N ASN A 81 -13.13 -9.73 15.24
CA ASN A 81 -12.96 -9.33 13.85
C ASN A 81 -11.82 -8.32 13.76
N MET A 82 -11.01 -8.44 12.72
CA MET A 82 -9.99 -7.47 12.38
C MET A 82 -10.26 -6.91 11.00
N ALA A 83 -10.16 -5.61 10.86
CA ALA A 83 -10.31 -4.93 9.59
C ALA A 83 -9.10 -4.02 9.32
N PHE A 84 -8.74 -3.93 8.02
CA PHE A 84 -7.65 -3.08 7.53
C PHE A 84 -8.15 -2.18 6.41
N GLY A 85 -7.42 -1.11 6.19
CA GLY A 85 -7.59 -0.26 5.02
C GLY A 85 -6.32 0.52 4.72
N ILE A 86 -6.08 0.81 3.46
CA ILE A 86 -5.10 1.81 3.06
C ILE A 86 -5.76 3.18 3.09
N TYR A 87 -5.10 4.12 3.72
CA TYR A 87 -5.48 5.52 3.77
C TYR A 87 -4.47 6.36 2.99
N ARG A 88 -4.96 7.40 2.36
CA ARG A 88 -4.19 8.34 1.57
C ARG A 88 -4.33 9.74 2.13
N LYS A 89 -3.22 10.48 2.15
CA LYS A 89 -3.20 11.94 2.35
C LYS A 89 -2.56 12.60 1.14
N ILE A 90 -3.15 13.69 0.64
CA ILE A 90 -2.62 14.52 -0.45
C ILE A 90 -2.19 15.86 0.14
N GLY A 91 -0.94 16.25 -0.09
CA GLY A 91 -0.37 17.50 0.41
C GLY A 91 -0.56 17.67 1.93
N SER A 92 -1.12 18.80 2.34
CA SER A 92 -1.44 19.12 3.73
C SER A 92 -2.82 18.64 4.20
N GLY A 93 -3.58 17.91 3.36
CA GLY A 93 -4.91 17.41 3.67
C GLY A 93 -4.95 16.38 4.81
N SER A 94 -6.12 15.82 5.07
CA SER A 94 -6.32 14.73 6.05
C SER A 94 -6.21 13.37 5.38
N PHE A 95 -5.92 12.32 6.17
CA PHE A 95 -5.99 10.95 5.71
C PHE A 95 -7.45 10.56 5.41
N ALA A 96 -7.67 9.98 4.24
CA ALA A 96 -8.94 9.42 3.80
C ALA A 96 -8.72 8.00 3.28
N LYS A 97 -9.68 7.12 3.51
CA LYS A 97 -9.63 5.74 3.03
C LYS A 97 -9.59 5.71 1.51
N VAL A 98 -8.71 4.90 0.95
CA VAL A 98 -8.71 4.59 -0.49
C VAL A 98 -9.83 3.59 -0.76
N ASN A 99 -10.81 4.02 -1.57
CA ASN A 99 -11.96 3.20 -1.96
C ASN A 99 -11.79 2.76 -3.42
N ASP A 100 -11.15 1.62 -3.62
CA ASP A 100 -11.02 0.99 -4.95
C ASP A 100 -12.03 -0.16 -5.17
N GLY A 101 -13.06 -0.24 -4.33
CA GLY A 101 -14.07 -1.31 -4.36
C GLY A 101 -13.71 -2.55 -3.53
N ALA A 102 -12.44 -2.78 -3.22
CA ALA A 102 -11.96 -3.92 -2.41
C ALA A 102 -11.27 -3.48 -1.10
N GLY A 103 -11.12 -2.20 -0.86
CA GLY A 103 -10.21 -1.56 0.09
C GLY A 103 -10.40 -1.84 1.58
N THR A 104 -11.07 -2.93 1.96
CA THR A 104 -11.15 -3.37 3.37
C THR A 104 -11.06 -4.87 3.44
N GLU A 105 -9.93 -5.35 3.91
CA GLU A 105 -9.81 -6.75 4.33
C GLU A 105 -10.37 -6.87 5.74
N ALA A 106 -11.26 -7.84 5.94
CA ALA A 106 -11.80 -8.17 7.26
C ALA A 106 -11.52 -9.64 7.55
N PHE A 107 -10.80 -9.89 8.62
CA PHE A 107 -10.60 -11.23 9.15
C PHE A 107 -11.59 -11.45 10.29
N ARG A 108 -12.26 -12.58 10.27
CA ARG A 108 -13.19 -12.96 11.31
C ARG A 108 -12.81 -14.31 11.90
N GLN A 109 -12.44 -14.30 13.17
CA GLN A 109 -12.23 -15.51 13.94
C GLN A 109 -13.57 -15.99 14.51
N ARG A 110 -13.94 -17.27 14.25
CA ARG A 110 -15.20 -17.86 14.72
C ARG A 110 -15.02 -18.93 15.79
N ASN A 111 -13.79 -19.38 16.02
CA ASN A 111 -13.48 -20.45 16.96
C ASN A 111 -12.92 -19.88 18.25
N SER A 112 -12.86 -20.69 19.30
CA SER A 112 -12.23 -20.34 20.57
C SER A 112 -10.71 -20.22 20.54
N ASP A 113 -10.10 -20.53 19.39
CA ASP A 113 -8.65 -20.54 19.24
C ASP A 113 -8.13 -19.20 18.71
N ILE A 114 -6.85 -18.95 18.91
CA ILE A 114 -6.13 -17.80 18.36
C ILE A 114 -5.86 -18.07 16.87
N MET A 115 -6.24 -17.13 16.02
CA MET A 115 -5.84 -17.12 14.61
C MET A 115 -4.61 -16.23 14.44
N GLN A 116 -3.57 -16.78 13.83
CA GLN A 116 -2.38 -16.02 13.43
C GLN A 116 -2.01 -16.38 11.99
N LEU A 117 -1.89 -15.38 11.13
CA LEU A 117 -1.56 -15.61 9.72
C LEU A 117 -0.83 -14.39 9.12
N SER A 118 -0.06 -14.65 8.08
CA SER A 118 0.51 -13.61 7.22
C SER A 118 -0.50 -13.22 6.13
N THR A 119 -0.61 -11.94 5.85
CA THR A 119 -1.56 -11.43 4.88
C THR A 119 -0.99 -10.26 4.08
N THR A 120 -1.65 -9.97 2.97
CA THR A 120 -1.35 -8.82 2.12
C THR A 120 -2.65 -8.13 1.75
N LEU A 121 -2.75 -6.83 2.03
CA LEU A 121 -3.79 -5.96 1.49
C LEU A 121 -3.23 -5.27 0.24
N LEU A 122 -3.97 -5.33 -0.86
CA LEU A 122 -3.66 -4.67 -2.12
C LEU A 122 -4.80 -3.71 -2.49
N VAL A 123 -4.47 -2.47 -2.80
CA VAL A 123 -5.41 -1.49 -3.35
C VAL A 123 -4.84 -0.82 -4.58
N TYR A 124 -5.72 -0.41 -5.47
CA TYR A 124 -5.41 0.47 -6.61
C TYR A 124 -5.95 1.87 -6.33
N ASP A 125 -5.19 2.88 -6.71
CA ASP A 125 -5.57 4.27 -6.49
C ASP A 125 -5.20 5.16 -7.68
N HIS A 126 -5.99 6.21 -7.85
CA HIS A 126 -5.77 7.26 -8.83
C HIS A 126 -6.00 8.62 -8.15
N PRO A 127 -4.97 9.20 -7.53
CA PRO A 127 -5.11 10.40 -6.71
C PRO A 127 -5.42 11.68 -7.50
N ASN A 128 -5.25 11.69 -8.82
CA ASN A 128 -5.51 12.82 -9.72
C ASN A 128 -4.74 14.10 -9.31
N THR A 129 -3.50 13.98 -8.91
CA THR A 129 -2.67 15.09 -8.44
C THR A 129 -1.20 14.89 -8.76
N THR A 130 -0.44 15.97 -8.75
CA THR A 130 1.03 15.99 -8.72
C THR A 130 1.57 16.44 -7.36
N ASP A 131 0.70 16.73 -6.40
CA ASP A 131 1.13 17.01 -5.02
C ASP A 131 1.65 15.74 -4.35
N SER A 132 2.44 15.90 -3.29
CA SER A 132 2.92 14.78 -2.49
C SER A 132 1.75 13.94 -1.96
N VAL A 133 1.86 12.63 -2.10
CA VAL A 133 0.88 11.64 -1.63
C VAL A 133 1.53 10.76 -0.59
N ILE A 134 0.83 10.53 0.51
CA ILE A 134 1.25 9.60 1.57
C ILE A 134 0.22 8.48 1.66
N TYR A 135 0.67 7.24 1.52
CA TYR A 135 -0.12 6.04 1.80
C TYR A 135 0.30 5.42 3.10
N THR A 136 -0.67 4.97 3.91
CA THR A 136 -0.41 4.31 5.20
C THR A 136 -1.53 3.32 5.52
N PRO A 137 -1.21 2.18 6.16
CA PRO A 137 -2.22 1.22 6.59
C PRO A 137 -2.88 1.65 7.90
N TYR A 138 -4.17 1.41 7.99
CA TYR A 138 -5.00 1.56 9.19
C TYR A 138 -5.61 0.22 9.55
N PHE A 139 -5.89 0.03 10.83
CA PHE A 139 -6.59 -1.16 11.32
C PHE A 139 -7.59 -0.81 12.42
N TRP A 140 -8.52 -1.70 12.66
CA TRP A 140 -9.51 -1.58 13.75
C TRP A 140 -10.13 -2.92 14.06
N CYS A 141 -10.75 -3.02 15.23
CA CYS A 141 -11.51 -4.19 15.67
C CYS A 141 -13.01 -3.86 15.62
N PRO A 142 -13.77 -4.27 14.59
CA PRO A 142 -15.21 -4.02 14.50
C PRO A 142 -16.02 -4.67 15.62
N SER A 143 -15.47 -5.68 16.30
CA SER A 143 -16.02 -6.32 17.49
C SER A 143 -15.39 -5.77 18.77
N THR A 144 -15.88 -6.21 19.92
CA THR A 144 -15.22 -5.92 21.21
C THR A 144 -14.07 -6.90 21.41
N GLY A 145 -12.83 -6.40 21.49
CA GLY A 145 -11.65 -7.23 21.75
C GLY A 145 -10.36 -6.55 21.31
N THR A 146 -9.28 -7.30 21.27
CA THR A 146 -7.96 -6.82 20.88
C THR A 146 -7.48 -7.52 19.61
N VAL A 147 -7.08 -6.75 18.62
CA VAL A 147 -6.43 -7.26 17.40
C VAL A 147 -4.99 -6.76 17.36
N THR A 148 -4.08 -7.66 16.94
CA THR A 148 -2.64 -7.41 16.96
C THR A 148 -2.06 -7.63 15.57
N ILE A 149 -1.10 -6.82 15.17
CA ILE A 149 -0.22 -7.04 14.04
C ILE A 149 1.22 -7.21 14.54
N ASN A 150 2.05 -7.96 13.79
CA ASN A 150 3.45 -8.25 14.12
C ASN A 150 3.67 -8.98 15.46
N ASP A 151 2.70 -9.69 16.00
CA ASP A 151 2.83 -10.38 17.28
C ASP A 151 4.05 -11.32 17.38
N ASN A 152 4.50 -11.86 16.27
CA ASN A 152 5.65 -12.76 16.18
C ASN A 152 6.93 -12.12 15.63
N GLY A 153 6.98 -10.80 15.49
CA GLY A 153 8.15 -10.07 14.99
C GLY A 153 8.48 -10.30 13.51
N MET A 154 7.55 -10.84 12.71
CA MET A 154 7.80 -11.14 11.29
C MET A 154 7.87 -9.91 10.39
N GLY A 155 7.57 -8.75 10.92
CA GLY A 155 7.69 -7.48 10.25
C GLY A 155 6.51 -7.15 9.32
N SER A 156 6.19 -5.87 9.28
CA SER A 156 5.21 -5.28 8.35
C SER A 156 5.87 -4.19 7.54
N PHE A 157 5.43 -4.02 6.32
CA PHE A 157 5.83 -2.90 5.46
C PHE A 157 4.75 -2.57 4.44
N THR A 158 4.76 -1.34 4.00
CA THR A 158 3.96 -0.87 2.87
C THR A 158 4.85 -0.72 1.64
N LEU A 159 4.32 -1.06 0.48
CA LEU A 159 4.96 -0.88 -0.81
C LEU A 159 4.00 -0.11 -1.72
N ALA A 160 4.44 1.03 -2.22
CA ALA A 160 3.68 1.83 -3.17
C ALA A 160 4.41 1.87 -4.51
N THR A 161 3.73 1.47 -5.57
CA THR A 161 4.25 1.43 -6.95
C THR A 161 3.45 2.40 -7.81
N GLU A 162 4.11 3.38 -8.40
CA GLU A 162 3.53 4.26 -9.40
C GLU A 162 3.67 3.67 -10.78
N VAL A 163 2.60 3.69 -11.54
CA VAL A 163 2.58 3.26 -12.95
C VAL A 163 2.04 4.38 -13.84
N SER A 164 2.59 4.48 -15.06
CA SER A 164 2.04 5.39 -16.07
C SER A 164 0.63 4.96 -16.48
N SER A 165 -0.21 5.94 -16.73
CA SER A 165 -1.53 5.73 -17.36
C SER A 165 -1.37 5.44 -18.84
#